data_3f3bff01a095cd96b5e57d13492a1b0b
#
_entry.id   3f3bff01a095cd96b5e57d13492a1b0b
#
_cell.length_a   1.000
_cell.length_b   1.000
_cell.length_c   1.000
_cell.angle_alpha   90.00
_cell.angle_beta   90.00
_cell.angle_gamma   90.00
#
_symmetry.space_group_name_H-M   'P 1'
#
loop_
_entity.id
_entity.type
_entity.pdbx_description
1 polymer ?
#
loop_
_entity_poly.entity_id
_entity_poly.type
_entity_poly.pdbx_seq_one_letter_code
_entity_poly.pdbx_strand_id
1 'polypeptide(L)'
;MTTATTSYSAKAIDELPELWDGFARLVRAGLGITAFGAQIMQLPPDYTTESHDEADTGQQELYVPLGGTGAVVVGDERLPLDPEHLVRVDAGTGRVLTSGPNGLRVLCIGAVPGRPYEPPAWTTGAADGD
;
A
#
# COMPACT_ATOMS: atom_id res chain seq x y z
N MET A 1 -17.69 25.51 12.69
CA MET A 1 -18.48 24.34 13.02
C MET A 1 -17.61 23.09 13.10
N THR A 2 -17.86 22.31 14.05
CA THR A 2 -17.09 21.09 14.19
C THR A 2 -17.85 19.93 13.59
N THR A 3 -17.21 19.23 12.74
CA THR A 3 -17.81 18.04 12.19
C THR A 3 -17.71 16.92 13.20
N ALA A 4 -18.79 16.28 13.45
CA ALA A 4 -18.77 15.14 14.32
C ALA A 4 -17.85 14.07 13.75
N THR A 5 -17.00 13.55 14.58
CA THR A 5 -16.10 12.47 14.17
C THR A 5 -16.77 11.16 14.51
N THR A 6 -16.98 10.34 13.52
CA THR A 6 -17.50 9.01 13.76
C THR A 6 -16.38 8.09 14.21
N SER A 7 -16.73 7.07 14.94
CA SER A 7 -15.76 6.09 15.40
C SER A 7 -15.54 4.95 14.39
N TYR A 8 -16.15 5.05 13.24
CA TYR A 8 -16.01 4.01 12.21
C TYR A 8 -16.25 4.60 10.83
N SER A 9 -15.79 3.90 9.82
CA SER A 9 -16.04 4.26 8.43
C SER A 9 -15.98 3.02 7.57
N ALA A 10 -16.65 3.06 6.43
CA ALA A 10 -16.62 1.97 5.46
C ALA A 10 -16.80 2.57 4.08
N LYS A 11 -16.04 2.06 3.13
CA LYS A 11 -16.15 2.50 1.73
C LYS A 11 -15.87 1.33 0.80
N ALA A 12 -16.51 1.33 -0.34
CA ALA A 12 -16.12 0.43 -1.40
C ALA A 12 -14.72 0.84 -1.87
N ILE A 13 -13.96 -0.11 -2.36
CA ILE A 13 -12.59 0.17 -2.80
C ILE A 13 -12.57 1.24 -3.89
N ASP A 14 -13.50 1.18 -4.84
CA ASP A 14 -13.50 2.17 -5.93
C ASP A 14 -14.05 3.53 -5.51
N GLU A 15 -14.49 3.69 -4.28
CA GLU A 15 -14.81 5.00 -3.72
C GLU A 15 -13.63 5.66 -3.04
N LEU A 16 -12.53 4.92 -2.84
CA LEU A 16 -11.34 5.47 -2.20
C LEU A 16 -10.63 6.42 -3.14
N PRO A 17 -9.97 7.46 -2.63
CA PRO A 17 -9.19 8.36 -3.48
C PRO A 17 -8.16 7.59 -4.28
N GLU A 18 -8.00 7.93 -5.55
CA GLU A 18 -7.06 7.21 -6.39
C GLU A 18 -5.93 8.12 -6.84
N LEU A 19 -4.78 7.49 -7.14
CA LEU A 19 -3.63 8.14 -7.75
C LEU A 19 -3.23 7.34 -8.96
N TRP A 20 -2.61 8.04 -9.91
CA TRP A 20 -2.02 7.40 -11.10
C TRP A 20 -3.04 6.55 -11.86
N ASP A 21 -4.20 7.16 -12.09
CA ASP A 21 -5.25 6.57 -12.90
C ASP A 21 -5.71 5.20 -12.37
N GLY A 22 -5.86 5.11 -11.06
CA GLY A 22 -6.35 3.90 -10.42
C GLY A 22 -5.29 2.89 -10.04
N PHE A 23 -4.02 3.19 -10.35
CA PHE A 23 -2.94 2.29 -9.97
C PHE A 23 -2.83 2.17 -8.45
N ALA A 24 -3.10 3.24 -7.73
CA ALA A 24 -3.11 3.24 -6.27
C ALA A 24 -4.42 3.79 -5.73
N ARG A 25 -4.92 3.17 -4.67
CA ARG A 25 -6.07 3.65 -3.92
C ARG A 25 -5.64 3.93 -2.49
N LEU A 26 -5.97 5.11 -1.98
CA LEU A 26 -5.50 5.56 -0.68
C LEU A 26 -6.48 5.13 0.40
N VAL A 27 -6.19 4.01 1.03
CA VAL A 27 -7.05 3.42 2.07
C VAL A 27 -7.01 4.25 3.34
N ARG A 28 -5.81 4.62 3.79
CA ARG A 28 -5.67 5.41 5.01
C ARG A 28 -6.43 6.72 4.91
N ALA A 29 -6.17 7.48 3.85
CA ALA A 29 -6.82 8.78 3.67
C ALA A 29 -8.32 8.62 3.48
N GLY A 30 -8.74 7.64 2.70
CA GLY A 30 -10.16 7.45 2.40
C GLY A 30 -10.98 7.01 3.59
N LEU A 31 -10.43 6.22 4.49
CA LEU A 31 -11.13 5.74 5.67
C LEU A 31 -10.87 6.57 6.92
N GLY A 32 -9.89 7.48 6.88
CA GLY A 32 -9.55 8.31 8.04
C GLY A 32 -8.71 7.58 9.08
N ILE A 33 -7.89 6.64 8.65
CA ILE A 33 -6.98 5.92 9.55
C ILE A 33 -5.83 6.83 9.91
N THR A 34 -5.44 6.84 11.19
CA THR A 34 -4.34 7.67 11.66
C THR A 34 -3.16 6.86 12.18
N ALA A 35 -3.36 5.58 12.45
CA ALA A 35 -2.36 4.77 13.14
C ALA A 35 -1.33 4.14 12.21
N PHE A 36 -1.65 3.98 10.93
CA PHE A 36 -0.75 3.34 9.98
C PHE A 36 -1.09 3.76 8.56
N GLY A 37 -0.15 3.55 7.65
CA GLY A 37 -0.40 3.79 6.24
C GLY A 37 -1.01 2.57 5.59
N ALA A 38 -1.89 2.81 4.62
CA ALA A 38 -2.50 1.71 3.88
C ALA A 38 -2.91 2.21 2.51
N GLN A 39 -2.54 1.48 1.48
CA GLN A 39 -3.00 1.74 0.13
C GLN A 39 -3.13 0.42 -0.61
N ILE A 40 -3.97 0.43 -1.62
CA ILE A 40 -4.13 -0.73 -2.50
C ILE A 40 -3.43 -0.39 -3.80
N MET A 41 -2.55 -1.29 -4.24
CA MET A 41 -1.89 -1.15 -5.53
C MET A 41 -2.54 -2.14 -6.50
N GLN A 42 -2.80 -1.64 -7.72
CA GLN A 42 -3.47 -2.43 -8.75
C GLN A 42 -2.48 -2.63 -9.89
N LEU A 43 -1.76 -3.73 -9.87
CA LEU A 43 -0.78 -4.02 -10.90
C LEU A 43 -1.45 -4.73 -12.07
N PRO A 44 -1.28 -4.20 -13.29
CA PRO A 44 -1.81 -4.93 -14.47
C PRO A 44 -1.04 -6.23 -14.67
N PRO A 45 -1.50 -7.09 -15.58
CA PRO A 45 -0.80 -8.36 -15.82
C PRO A 45 0.66 -8.19 -16.19
N ASP A 46 1.49 -9.04 -15.65
CA ASP A 46 2.91 -9.13 -15.99
C ASP A 46 3.67 -7.82 -15.85
N TYR A 47 3.36 -7.09 -14.78
CA TYR A 47 3.94 -5.78 -14.50
C TYR A 47 4.98 -5.90 -13.38
N THR A 48 6.05 -5.11 -13.47
CA THR A 48 7.06 -5.04 -12.41
C THR A 48 7.28 -3.58 -12.05
N THR A 49 7.21 -3.27 -10.77
CA THR A 49 7.44 -1.91 -10.29
C THR A 49 8.93 -1.59 -10.30
N GLU A 50 9.23 -0.31 -10.15
CA GLU A 50 10.62 0.09 -9.91
C GLU A 50 11.03 -0.34 -8.51
N SER A 51 12.33 -0.58 -8.34
CA SER A 51 12.86 -0.93 -7.03
C SER A 51 12.80 0.28 -6.10
N HIS A 52 12.40 0.02 -4.86
CA HIS A 52 12.41 1.09 -3.85
C HIS A 52 12.63 0.48 -2.48
N ASP A 53 12.96 1.34 -1.52
CA ASP A 53 12.96 0.98 -0.11
C ASP A 53 12.26 2.10 0.67
N GLU A 54 12.09 1.90 1.96
CA GLU A 54 11.44 2.87 2.82
C GLU A 54 12.41 3.45 3.85
N ALA A 55 13.69 3.48 3.53
CA ALA A 55 14.70 3.96 4.47
C ALA A 55 14.41 5.39 4.93
N ASP A 56 13.90 6.24 4.04
CA ASP A 56 13.61 7.63 4.38
C ASP A 56 12.47 7.77 5.39
N THR A 57 11.45 6.93 5.28
CA THR A 57 10.30 6.99 6.18
C THR A 57 10.46 6.09 7.38
N GLY A 58 11.30 5.07 7.27
CA GLY A 58 11.46 4.07 8.34
C GLY A 58 10.33 3.07 8.41
N GLN A 59 9.45 3.01 7.40
CA GLN A 59 8.28 2.16 7.46
C GLN A 59 8.59 0.70 7.23
N GLN A 60 8.03 -0.14 8.08
CA GLN A 60 7.96 -1.57 7.87
C GLN A 60 6.65 -1.84 7.14
N GLU A 61 6.67 -2.67 6.11
CA GLU A 61 5.49 -2.87 5.27
C GLU A 61 5.03 -4.31 5.27
N LEU A 62 3.71 -4.48 5.21
CA LEU A 62 3.04 -5.77 5.02
C LEU A 62 2.28 -5.73 3.72
N TYR A 63 2.47 -6.75 2.89
CA TYR A 63 1.77 -6.89 1.62
C TYR A 63 0.75 -8.02 1.74
N VAL A 64 -0.53 -7.68 1.47
CA VAL A 64 -1.66 -8.61 1.60
C VAL A 64 -2.35 -8.70 0.24
N PRO A 65 -2.25 -9.83 -0.45
CA PRO A 65 -2.93 -9.96 -1.75
C PRO A 65 -4.44 -9.97 -1.58
N LEU A 66 -5.12 -9.18 -2.39
CA LEU A 66 -6.58 -9.15 -2.42
C LEU A 66 -7.15 -9.84 -3.64
N GLY A 67 -6.35 -9.99 -4.69
CA GLY A 67 -6.78 -10.67 -5.90
C GLY A 67 -5.61 -10.84 -6.85
N GLY A 68 -5.67 -11.86 -7.69
CA GLY A 68 -4.57 -12.16 -8.58
C GLY A 68 -3.40 -12.78 -7.86
N THR A 69 -2.26 -12.80 -8.52
CA THR A 69 -1.05 -13.39 -7.97
C THR A 69 0.16 -12.55 -8.38
N GLY A 70 1.26 -12.72 -7.66
CA GLY A 70 2.51 -12.06 -7.97
C GLY A 70 3.58 -12.41 -6.98
N ALA A 71 4.51 -11.50 -6.77
CA ALA A 71 5.60 -11.71 -5.83
C ALA A 71 6.20 -10.39 -5.39
N VAL A 72 6.83 -10.42 -4.22
CA VAL A 72 7.78 -9.38 -3.81
C VAL A 72 9.16 -9.95 -4.07
N VAL A 73 9.98 -9.22 -4.80
CA VAL A 73 11.33 -9.68 -5.11
C VAL A 73 12.33 -8.85 -4.33
N VAL A 74 13.14 -9.53 -3.52
CA VAL A 74 14.18 -8.92 -2.70
C VAL A 74 15.49 -9.56 -3.13
N GLY A 75 16.32 -8.80 -3.86
CA GLY A 75 17.54 -9.38 -4.43
C GLY A 75 17.20 -10.53 -5.35
N ASP A 76 17.72 -11.70 -5.05
CA ASP A 76 17.44 -12.90 -5.84
C ASP A 76 16.27 -13.71 -5.32
N GLU A 77 15.68 -13.27 -4.21
CA GLU A 77 14.57 -14.00 -3.60
C GLU A 77 13.24 -13.55 -4.14
N ARG A 78 12.43 -14.50 -4.54
CA ARG A 78 11.09 -14.23 -5.04
C ARG A 78 10.10 -14.75 -4.00
N LEU A 79 9.41 -13.82 -3.32
CA LEU A 79 8.50 -14.15 -2.23
C LEU A 79 7.08 -14.09 -2.77
N PRO A 80 6.34 -15.21 -2.76
CA PRO A 80 5.05 -15.24 -3.44
C PRO A 80 3.99 -14.38 -2.75
N LEU A 81 3.15 -13.77 -3.58
CA LEU A 81 1.95 -13.06 -3.16
C LEU A 81 0.78 -13.74 -3.85
N ASP A 82 -0.02 -14.44 -3.06
CA ASP A 82 -1.22 -15.12 -3.53
C ASP A 82 -2.14 -15.29 -2.32
N PRO A 83 -3.32 -15.88 -2.46
CA PRO A 83 -4.26 -15.98 -1.33
C PRO A 83 -3.72 -16.71 -0.11
N GLU A 84 -2.60 -17.44 -0.25
CA GLU A 84 -2.06 -18.23 0.84
C GLU A 84 -0.78 -17.62 1.44
N HIS A 85 -0.28 -16.49 0.92
CA HIS A 85 1.00 -15.94 1.35
C HIS A 85 0.95 -14.45 1.61
N LEU A 86 1.54 -14.03 2.71
CA LEU A 86 1.75 -12.64 3.08
C LEU A 86 3.25 -12.37 3.13
N VAL A 87 3.64 -11.13 2.88
CA VAL A 87 5.06 -10.77 2.88
C VAL A 87 5.28 -9.52 3.74
N ARG A 88 6.28 -9.55 4.61
CA ARG A 88 6.75 -8.37 5.34
C ARG A 88 8.08 -7.95 4.76
N VAL A 89 8.28 -6.64 4.59
CA VAL A 89 9.58 -6.09 4.19
C VAL A 89 9.91 -4.92 5.10
N ASP A 90 11.11 -4.94 5.67
CA ASP A 90 11.56 -3.89 6.56
C ASP A 90 12.05 -2.66 5.77
N ALA A 91 12.16 -1.52 6.46
CA ALA A 91 12.35 -0.23 5.81
C ALA A 91 13.55 -0.15 4.88
N GLY A 92 14.70 -0.63 5.32
CA GLY A 92 15.93 -0.47 4.54
C GLY A 92 16.14 -1.51 3.46
N THR A 93 15.17 -2.41 3.27
CA THR A 93 15.31 -3.49 2.31
C THR A 93 14.71 -3.09 0.98
N GLY A 94 15.54 -3.09 -0.08
CA GLY A 94 15.05 -2.80 -1.43
C GLY A 94 14.16 -3.91 -1.95
N ARG A 95 13.08 -3.55 -2.66
CA ARG A 95 12.16 -4.54 -3.19
C ARG A 95 11.49 -4.04 -4.47
N VAL A 96 11.05 -4.98 -5.27
CA VAL A 96 10.11 -4.71 -6.36
C VAL A 96 8.90 -5.61 -6.17
N LEU A 97 7.77 -5.17 -6.69
CA LEU A 97 6.57 -5.99 -6.78
C LEU A 97 6.38 -6.38 -8.24
N THR A 98 5.99 -7.62 -8.46
CA THR A 98 5.70 -8.08 -9.80
C THR A 98 4.39 -8.84 -9.79
N SER A 99 3.61 -8.69 -10.87
CA SER A 99 2.33 -9.36 -10.98
C SER A 99 2.41 -10.55 -11.92
N GLY A 100 1.51 -11.48 -11.73
CA GLY A 100 1.36 -12.63 -12.60
C GLY A 100 0.50 -12.32 -13.81
N PRO A 101 0.11 -13.34 -14.57
CA PRO A 101 -0.59 -13.15 -15.83
C PRO A 101 -1.99 -12.56 -15.69
N ASN A 102 -2.57 -12.60 -14.51
CA ASN A 102 -3.91 -12.04 -14.28
C ASN A 102 -3.86 -10.74 -13.47
N GLY A 103 -2.67 -10.16 -13.29
CA GLY A 103 -2.52 -8.97 -12.48
C GLY A 103 -2.46 -9.28 -11.00
N LEU A 104 -2.32 -8.23 -10.20
CA LEU A 104 -2.25 -8.38 -8.74
C LEU A 104 -2.88 -7.15 -8.11
N ARG A 105 -3.84 -7.37 -7.24
CA ARG A 105 -4.37 -6.33 -6.37
C ARG A 105 -3.83 -6.61 -4.98
N VAL A 106 -3.06 -5.69 -4.42
CA VAL A 106 -2.38 -5.92 -3.16
C VAL A 106 -2.61 -4.76 -2.21
N LEU A 107 -2.94 -5.07 -0.96
CA LEU A 107 -3.04 -4.08 0.11
C LEU A 107 -1.67 -3.96 0.76
N CYS A 108 -1.15 -2.75 0.80
CA CYS A 108 0.13 -2.46 1.43
C CYS A 108 -0.14 -1.69 2.71
N ILE A 109 0.35 -2.20 3.83
CA ILE A 109 0.17 -1.58 5.14
C ILE A 109 1.56 -1.23 5.66
N GLY A 110 1.73 0.00 6.15
CA GLY A 110 3.03 0.42 6.63
C GLY A 110 2.94 1.28 7.87
N ALA A 111 3.92 1.13 8.74
CA ALA A 111 4.06 1.97 9.93
C ALA A 111 5.51 1.95 10.37
N VAL A 112 5.88 2.92 11.19
CA VAL A 112 7.24 3.02 11.71
C VAL A 112 7.27 2.36 13.08
N PRO A 113 8.10 1.33 13.27
CA PRO A 113 8.15 0.66 14.57
C PRO A 113 8.47 1.64 15.69
N GLY A 114 7.65 1.61 16.74
CA GLY A 114 7.91 2.39 17.95
C GLY A 114 7.64 3.88 17.83
N ARG A 115 6.98 4.34 16.76
CA ARG A 115 6.72 5.77 16.56
C ARG A 115 5.29 6.01 16.11
N PRO A 116 4.74 7.20 16.39
CA PRO A 116 3.48 7.59 15.78
C PRO A 116 3.62 7.64 14.28
N TYR A 117 2.57 7.25 13.57
CA TYR A 117 2.59 7.26 12.12
C TYR A 117 2.45 8.67 11.58
N GLU A 118 3.30 9.04 10.62
CA GLU A 118 3.23 10.31 9.90
C GLU A 118 3.10 10.00 8.42
N PRO A 119 1.96 10.32 7.80
CA PRO A 119 1.77 9.96 6.40
C PRO A 119 2.73 10.71 5.48
N PRO A 120 3.34 10.03 4.53
CA PRO A 120 4.11 10.71 3.49
C PRO A 120 3.21 11.64 2.68
N ALA A 121 3.80 12.70 2.16
CA ALA A 121 3.03 13.73 1.48
C ALA A 121 2.18 13.18 0.33
N TRP A 122 2.69 12.22 -0.43
CA TRP A 122 1.98 11.70 -1.59
C TRP A 122 0.71 10.92 -1.20
N THR A 123 0.60 10.48 0.06
CA THR A 123 -0.55 9.71 0.52
C THR A 123 -1.58 10.55 1.25
N THR A 124 -1.39 11.85 1.34
CA THR A 124 -2.32 12.67 2.13
C THR A 124 -3.59 13.01 1.36
N GLY A 125 -3.62 12.73 0.11
CA GLY A 125 -4.78 13.00 -0.70
C GLY A 125 -4.90 14.44 -1.03
N ALA A 126 -4.36 15.21 -0.19
CA ALA A 126 -4.37 16.56 -0.48
C ALA A 126 -3.45 16.78 -1.54
N ALA A 127 -2.90 15.97 -1.31
CA ALA A 127 -2.17 16.10 -2.26
C ALA A 127 -3.06 16.30 -3.28
N ASP A 128 -3.64 16.09 -2.77
CA ASP A 128 -4.23 16.22 -3.50
C ASP A 128 -4.49 17.13 -3.96
N GLY A 129 -4.18 17.03 -3.55
CA GLY A 129 -4.22 17.62 -4.00
C GLY A 129 -3.98 18.22 -4.05
N ASP A 130 -3.90 18.15 -3.74
CA ASP A 130 -3.74 18.67 -3.93
C ASP A 130 -3.54 19.01 -4.11
#